data_dd192e5edc306972fc136807d6c6177a
#
_entry.id   dd192e5edc306972fc136807d6c6177a
#
_cell.length_a   1.000
_cell.length_b   1.000
_cell.length_c   1.000
_cell.angle_alpha   90.00
_cell.angle_beta   90.00
_cell.angle_gamma   90.00
#
_symmetry.space_group_name_H-M   'P 1'
#
loop_
_entity.id
_entity.type
_entity.pdbx_description
1 polymer ?
#
loop_
_entity_poly.entity_id
_entity_poly.type
_entity_poly.pdbx_seq_one_letter_code
_entity_poly.pdbx_strand_id
1 'polypeptide(L)'
;TLSSSSAASDVYKRQDHRCTFCIIPYGRGDSKSLPFDQINKRAERLIESGYSEIVMTGVDLTSYGIDLPGKPKLGNILRRLLNFQPKLRRLRLSSIDPAEIDDDLMDLLLKEKRILPHLHLSLQSGDNLILKRMKRRHNREEVIKLCNDLSLVRSDFTFGADIIVGFPTETNEMFKNTLELIETCEFTNVHIFPYSPKDGTPASNCLLYTSPSPRDRTR
;
A
#
# COMPACT_ATOMS: atom_id res chain seq x y z
N THR A 1 17.74 16.66 11.37
CA THR A 1 17.47 15.22 11.63
C THR A 1 16.48 14.58 10.67
N LEU A 2 15.84 15.36 9.77
CA LEU A 2 14.94 14.84 8.73
C LEU A 2 15.67 14.33 7.47
N SER A 3 16.95 14.64 7.32
CA SER A 3 17.75 14.26 6.15
C SER A 3 18.18 12.79 6.15
N SER A 4 18.26 12.13 7.31
CA SER A 4 18.67 10.74 7.41
C SER A 4 17.54 9.75 7.08
N SER A 5 16.28 10.16 7.23
CA SER A 5 15.14 9.30 6.88
C SER A 5 14.86 9.26 5.38
N SER A 6 15.14 10.34 4.64
CA SER A 6 14.92 10.41 3.19
C SER A 6 15.93 9.57 2.41
N ALA A 7 17.20 9.56 2.80
CA ALA A 7 18.23 8.76 2.15
C ALA A 7 18.03 7.26 2.37
N ALA A 8 17.57 6.84 3.54
CA ALA A 8 17.24 5.43 3.80
C ALA A 8 16.01 4.96 3.02
N SER A 9 15.03 5.84 2.77
CA SER A 9 13.84 5.50 2.00
C SER A 9 14.14 5.30 0.51
N ASP A 10 15.15 5.95 -0.06
CA ASP A 10 15.47 5.85 -1.49
C ASP A 10 16.09 4.52 -1.90
N VAL A 11 16.74 3.82 -0.98
CA VAL A 11 17.35 2.51 -1.26
C VAL A 11 16.31 1.38 -1.37
N TYR A 12 15.10 1.56 -0.80
CA TYR A 12 14.06 0.51 -0.69
C TYR A 12 12.83 0.73 -1.55
N LYS A 13 12.87 1.68 -2.47
CA LYS A 13 11.71 2.09 -3.27
C LYS A 13 11.69 1.44 -4.66
N ARG A 14 12.02 0.16 -4.75
CA ARG A 14 11.91 -0.61 -5.99
C ARG A 14 10.62 -1.40 -5.97
N GLN A 15 9.96 -1.56 -7.10
CA GLN A 15 8.65 -2.16 -7.23
C GLN A 15 8.65 -3.16 -8.39
N ASP A 16 8.31 -4.41 -8.10
CA ASP A 16 8.20 -5.46 -9.11
C ASP A 16 6.85 -5.41 -9.85
N HIS A 17 5.88 -4.74 -9.26
CA HIS A 17 4.55 -4.57 -9.85
C HIS A 17 4.58 -3.55 -10.98
N ARG A 18 4.14 -4.00 -12.15
CA ARG A 18 4.04 -3.17 -13.35
C ARG A 18 2.59 -2.75 -13.60
N CYS A 19 2.03 -1.96 -12.68
CA CYS A 19 0.74 -1.32 -12.89
C CYS A 19 0.79 -0.45 -14.14
N THR A 20 -0.28 -0.45 -14.93
CA THR A 20 -0.30 0.19 -16.26
C THR A 20 -0.09 1.70 -16.25
N PHE A 21 -0.31 2.36 -15.11
CA PHE A 21 -0.15 3.80 -14.91
C PHE A 21 1.19 4.20 -14.27
N CYS A 22 1.98 3.23 -13.76
CA CYS A 22 3.12 3.51 -12.91
C CYS A 22 4.43 3.55 -13.69
N ILE A 23 5.15 4.67 -13.58
CA ILE A 23 6.48 4.85 -14.18
C ILE A 23 7.63 4.38 -13.25
N ILE A 24 7.36 4.17 -11.98
CA ILE A 24 8.37 3.87 -10.95
C ILE A 24 9.24 2.65 -11.30
N PRO A 25 8.71 1.51 -11.78
CA PRO A 25 9.52 0.35 -12.11
C PRO A 25 10.58 0.61 -13.18
N TYR A 26 10.28 1.51 -14.13
CA TYR A 26 11.21 1.86 -15.22
C TYR A 26 12.38 2.73 -14.74
N GLY A 27 12.19 3.54 -13.71
CA GLY A 27 13.24 4.41 -13.16
C GLY A 27 14.02 3.82 -11.99
N ARG A 28 13.44 2.90 -11.23
CA ARG A 28 14.02 2.40 -9.97
C ARG A 28 14.54 0.96 -10.04
N GLY A 29 14.14 0.19 -11.05
CA GLY A 29 14.50 -1.23 -11.21
C GLY A 29 13.86 -2.13 -10.15
N ASP A 30 14.41 -3.33 -9.98
CA ASP A 30 13.85 -4.39 -9.16
C ASP A 30 13.82 -4.07 -7.66
N SER A 31 12.90 -4.69 -6.93
CA SER A 31 12.73 -4.56 -5.48
C SER A 31 14.00 -4.99 -4.73
N LYS A 32 14.32 -4.29 -3.66
CA LYS A 32 15.42 -4.68 -2.74
C LYS A 32 14.94 -4.64 -1.31
N SER A 33 15.03 -5.79 -0.66
CA SER A 33 14.65 -5.98 0.72
C SER A 33 15.84 -5.88 1.65
N LEU A 34 15.63 -5.29 2.83
CA LEU A 34 16.63 -5.30 3.89
C LEU A 34 16.66 -6.66 4.58
N PRO A 35 17.83 -7.29 4.77
CA PRO A 35 17.94 -8.46 5.62
C PRO A 35 17.47 -8.20 7.04
N PHE A 36 16.89 -9.23 7.68
CA PHE A 36 16.31 -9.13 9.02
C PHE A 36 17.27 -8.51 10.06
N ASP A 37 18.54 -8.90 10.05
CA ASP A 37 19.52 -8.41 11.03
C ASP A 37 19.70 -6.89 10.95
N GLN A 38 19.63 -6.33 9.74
CA GLN A 38 19.69 -4.88 9.55
C GLN A 38 18.43 -4.17 10.05
N ILE A 39 17.26 -4.77 9.80
CA ILE A 39 15.97 -4.26 10.30
C ILE A 39 16.00 -4.27 11.83
N ASN A 40 16.40 -5.40 12.43
CA ASN A 40 16.45 -5.57 13.88
C ASN A 40 17.41 -4.57 14.54
N LYS A 41 18.64 -4.43 14.01
CA LYS A 41 19.61 -3.45 14.52
C LYS A 41 19.11 -2.01 14.43
N ARG A 42 18.39 -1.65 13.37
CA ARG A 42 17.79 -0.30 13.24
C ARG A 42 16.68 -0.09 14.26
N ALA A 43 15.81 -1.08 14.43
CA ALA A 43 14.74 -1.03 15.42
C ALA A 43 15.30 -0.89 16.84
N GLU A 44 16.32 -1.67 17.20
CA GLU A 44 17.02 -1.61 18.48
C GLU A 44 17.55 -0.19 18.76
N ARG A 45 18.29 0.41 17.83
CA ARG A 45 18.80 1.79 17.97
C ARG A 45 17.69 2.81 18.17
N LEU A 46 16.58 2.69 17.43
CA LEU A 46 15.43 3.58 17.59
C LEU A 46 14.81 3.45 18.99
N ILE A 47 14.63 2.22 19.46
CA ILE A 47 14.09 1.94 20.80
C ILE A 47 15.02 2.46 21.89
N GLU A 48 16.33 2.26 21.77
CA GLU A 48 17.35 2.79 22.69
C GLU A 48 17.37 4.31 22.70
N SER A 49 17.09 4.95 21.55
CA SER A 49 16.93 6.39 21.44
C SER A 49 15.59 6.92 21.99
N GLY A 50 14.74 6.06 22.57
CA GLY A 50 13.48 6.44 23.23
C GLY A 50 12.25 6.49 22.32
N TYR A 51 12.36 6.06 21.06
CA TYR A 51 11.18 6.00 20.17
C TYR A 51 10.24 4.87 20.59
N SER A 52 8.97 5.19 20.76
CA SER A 52 7.94 4.22 21.17
C SER A 52 7.16 3.64 20.00
N GLU A 53 7.27 4.21 18.82
CA GLU A 53 6.62 3.78 17.59
C GLU A 53 7.63 3.69 16.44
N ILE A 54 7.55 2.61 15.67
CA ILE A 54 8.32 2.41 14.43
C ILE A 54 7.33 2.25 13.29
N VAL A 55 7.58 2.95 12.19
CA VAL A 55 6.82 2.80 10.96
C VAL A 55 7.64 1.96 9.98
N MET A 56 7.10 0.80 9.60
CA MET A 56 7.67 0.00 8.50
C MET A 56 7.18 0.60 7.19
N THR A 57 8.12 0.97 6.33
CA THR A 57 7.81 1.67 5.08
C THR A 57 8.52 1.06 3.88
N GLY A 58 7.89 1.12 2.75
CA GLY A 58 8.40 0.71 1.44
C GLY A 58 7.45 1.16 0.34
N VAL A 59 7.92 1.21 -0.90
CA VAL A 59 7.04 1.49 -2.06
C VAL A 59 6.10 0.31 -2.31
N ASP A 60 6.58 -0.88 -2.00
CA ASP A 60 5.87 -2.15 -2.11
C ASP A 60 6.29 -3.02 -0.93
N LEU A 61 5.68 -2.70 0.22
CA LEU A 61 6.06 -3.32 1.49
C LEU A 61 5.72 -4.81 1.53
N THR A 62 4.64 -5.20 0.90
CA THR A 62 4.14 -6.58 0.88
C THR A 62 4.97 -7.52 0.02
N SER A 63 5.69 -7.02 -0.98
CA SER A 63 6.66 -7.79 -1.77
C SER A 63 7.99 -8.05 -1.04
N TYR A 64 8.08 -7.73 0.26
CA TYR A 64 9.29 -7.96 1.03
C TYR A 64 9.80 -9.40 0.92
N GLY A 65 11.11 -9.54 0.75
CA GLY A 65 11.83 -10.80 0.84
C GLY A 65 11.93 -11.61 -0.44
N ILE A 66 11.28 -11.21 -1.52
CA ILE A 66 11.33 -11.93 -2.82
C ILE A 66 12.78 -12.10 -3.30
N ASP A 67 13.64 -11.11 -3.05
CA ASP A 67 15.05 -11.05 -3.42
C ASP A 67 16.00 -11.63 -2.35
N LEU A 68 15.49 -12.04 -1.21
CA LEU A 68 16.28 -12.61 -0.11
C LEU A 68 16.32 -14.15 -0.16
N PRO A 69 17.40 -14.78 0.35
CA PRO A 69 17.44 -16.21 0.53
C PRO A 69 16.28 -16.72 1.40
N GLY A 70 15.64 -17.79 0.96
CA GLY A 70 14.47 -18.37 1.64
C GLY A 70 13.19 -17.59 1.46
N LYS A 71 13.20 -16.48 0.73
CA LYS A 71 12.04 -15.64 0.38
C LYS A 71 11.08 -15.40 1.56
N PRO A 72 11.58 -14.85 2.69
CA PRO A 72 10.74 -14.61 3.86
C PRO A 72 9.65 -13.59 3.52
N LYS A 73 8.43 -13.84 3.97
CA LYS A 73 7.31 -12.92 3.78
C LYS A 73 7.28 -11.84 4.86
N LEU A 74 6.53 -10.76 4.59
CA LEU A 74 6.41 -9.63 5.51
C LEU A 74 5.90 -10.05 6.89
N GLY A 75 4.84 -10.85 6.98
CA GLY A 75 4.30 -11.33 8.25
C GLY A 75 5.34 -12.06 9.10
N ASN A 76 6.15 -12.94 8.48
CA ASN A 76 7.23 -13.64 9.19
C ASN A 76 8.25 -12.67 9.79
N ILE A 77 8.69 -11.68 9.03
CA ILE A 77 9.69 -10.71 9.49
C ILE A 77 9.16 -9.82 10.61
N LEU A 78 7.90 -9.38 10.50
CA LEU A 78 7.27 -8.59 11.56
C LEU A 78 7.12 -9.41 12.84
N ARG A 79 6.72 -10.67 12.77
CA ARG A 79 6.63 -11.58 13.91
C ARG A 79 7.99 -11.75 14.58
N ARG A 80 9.05 -11.98 13.78
CA ARG A 80 10.42 -12.05 14.31
C ARG A 80 10.84 -10.74 14.97
N LEU A 81 10.61 -9.60 14.33
CA LEU A 81 10.96 -8.29 14.87
C LEU A 81 10.29 -8.04 16.24
N LEU A 82 8.99 -8.32 16.34
CA LEU A 82 8.23 -8.16 17.57
C LEU A 82 8.71 -9.09 18.69
N ASN A 83 9.19 -10.30 18.36
CA ASN A 83 9.77 -11.22 19.30
C ASN A 83 11.17 -10.78 19.78
N PHE A 84 12.01 -10.28 18.86
CA PHE A 84 13.36 -9.80 19.19
C PHE A 84 13.37 -8.46 19.92
N GLN A 85 12.31 -7.64 19.70
CA GLN A 85 12.17 -6.30 20.29
C GLN A 85 10.93 -6.21 21.20
N PRO A 86 10.96 -6.86 22.39
CA PRO A 86 9.81 -6.84 23.31
C PRO A 86 9.51 -5.44 23.88
N LYS A 87 10.47 -4.53 23.84
CA LYS A 87 10.32 -3.13 24.27
C LYS A 87 9.63 -2.25 23.23
N LEU A 88 9.50 -2.71 21.98
CA LEU A 88 8.76 -1.97 20.94
C LEU A 88 7.28 -1.93 21.31
N ARG A 89 6.78 -0.72 21.52
CA ARG A 89 5.39 -0.51 21.97
C ARG A 89 4.40 -0.47 20.82
N ARG A 90 4.78 0.12 19.70
CA ARG A 90 3.90 0.32 18.54
C ARG A 90 4.64 0.11 17.23
N LEU A 91 4.01 -0.63 16.36
CA LEU A 91 4.47 -0.90 15.00
C LEU A 91 3.37 -0.49 14.01
N ARG A 92 3.71 0.43 13.13
CA ARG A 92 2.81 0.89 12.06
C ARG A 92 3.30 0.38 10.72
N LEU A 93 2.37 0.03 9.87
CA LEU A 93 2.65 -0.31 8.47
C LEU A 93 2.30 0.87 7.58
N SER A 94 3.13 1.13 6.56
CA SER A 94 2.79 2.04 5.47
C SER A 94 1.79 1.38 4.52
N SER A 95 1.65 1.90 3.30
CA SER A 95 0.70 1.37 2.32
C SER A 95 0.93 -0.11 2.03
N ILE A 96 -0.17 -0.87 2.04
CA ILE A 96 -0.23 -2.32 1.83
C ILE A 96 -1.00 -2.63 0.55
N ASP A 97 -0.51 -3.56 -0.26
CA ASP A 97 -1.28 -4.13 -1.35
C ASP A 97 -2.23 -5.20 -0.78
N PRO A 98 -3.57 -5.05 -0.94
CA PRO A 98 -4.52 -6.03 -0.40
C PRO A 98 -4.29 -7.47 -0.87
N ALA A 99 -3.80 -7.64 -2.12
CA ALA A 99 -3.56 -8.96 -2.72
C ALA A 99 -2.37 -9.73 -2.11
N GLU A 100 -1.55 -9.06 -1.31
CA GLU A 100 -0.29 -9.64 -0.82
C GLU A 100 -0.22 -9.79 0.70
N ILE A 101 -1.36 -9.65 1.37
CA ILE A 101 -1.46 -9.94 2.81
C ILE A 101 -1.34 -11.44 2.99
N ASP A 102 -0.20 -11.90 3.51
CA ASP A 102 0.03 -13.31 3.83
C ASP A 102 -0.65 -13.72 5.15
N ASP A 103 -0.79 -15.04 5.38
CA ASP A 103 -1.48 -15.59 6.56
C ASP A 103 -0.82 -15.16 7.87
N ASP A 104 0.52 -15.07 7.91
CA ASP A 104 1.25 -14.59 9.09
C ASP A 104 0.97 -13.12 9.36
N LEU A 105 0.90 -12.29 8.29
CA LEU A 105 0.56 -10.88 8.42
C LEU A 105 -0.88 -10.72 8.88
N MET A 106 -1.81 -11.47 8.30
CA MET A 106 -3.22 -11.45 8.72
C MET A 106 -3.38 -11.84 10.20
N ASP A 107 -2.72 -12.90 10.63
CA ASP A 107 -2.72 -13.32 12.04
C ASP A 107 -2.19 -12.23 12.98
N LEU A 108 -1.11 -11.56 12.58
CA LEU A 108 -0.56 -10.44 13.34
C LEU A 108 -1.52 -9.24 13.41
N LEU A 109 -2.15 -8.87 12.30
CA LEU A 109 -3.13 -7.78 12.25
C LEU A 109 -4.31 -8.05 13.18
N LEU A 110 -4.75 -9.30 13.26
CA LEU A 110 -5.87 -9.72 14.10
C LEU A 110 -5.51 -9.79 15.60
N LYS A 111 -4.30 -10.27 15.94
CA LYS A 111 -3.97 -10.68 17.31
C LYS A 111 -2.92 -9.83 18.02
N GLU A 112 -1.98 -9.23 17.28
CA GLU A 112 -0.85 -8.51 17.88
C GLU A 112 -1.22 -7.05 18.19
N LYS A 113 -1.39 -6.74 19.47
CA LYS A 113 -1.82 -5.41 19.94
C LYS A 113 -0.79 -4.29 19.68
N ARG A 114 0.48 -4.64 19.51
CA ARG A 114 1.53 -3.68 19.19
C ARG A 114 1.48 -3.22 17.74
N ILE A 115 0.83 -3.99 16.86
CA ILE A 115 0.52 -3.51 15.50
C ILE A 115 -0.68 -2.60 15.60
N LEU A 116 -0.50 -1.38 15.12
CA LEU A 116 -1.55 -0.36 15.18
C LEU A 116 -2.76 -0.77 14.31
N PRO A 117 -3.99 -0.55 14.80
CA PRO A 117 -5.21 -0.94 14.12
C PRO A 117 -5.54 0.03 12.97
N HIS A 118 -4.61 0.16 12.05
CA HIS A 118 -4.78 0.98 10.87
C HIS A 118 -4.05 0.37 9.68
N LEU A 119 -4.75 0.21 8.56
CA LEU A 119 -4.15 -0.11 7.27
C LEU A 119 -4.46 0.97 6.25
N HIS A 120 -3.41 1.40 5.56
CA HIS A 120 -3.55 2.21 4.36
C HIS A 120 -3.39 1.29 3.13
N LEU A 121 -4.45 1.17 2.33
CA LEU A 121 -4.51 0.24 1.21
C LEU A 121 -4.14 0.94 -0.10
N SER A 122 -3.21 0.38 -0.85
CA SER A 122 -2.92 0.78 -2.23
C SER A 122 -4.03 0.28 -3.15
N LEU A 123 -5.25 0.79 -2.98
CA LEU A 123 -6.47 0.30 -3.60
C LEU A 123 -6.57 0.70 -5.08
N GLN A 124 -6.43 1.97 -5.38
CA GLN A 124 -6.46 2.65 -6.67
C GLN A 124 -7.84 2.81 -7.32
N SER A 125 -8.76 1.86 -7.19
CA SER A 125 -10.15 1.92 -7.68
C SER A 125 -11.04 0.93 -6.93
N GLY A 126 -12.33 1.18 -6.89
CA GLY A 126 -13.34 0.24 -6.37
C GLY A 126 -14.11 -0.50 -7.47
N ASP A 127 -13.72 -0.36 -8.73
CA ASP A 127 -14.33 -1.05 -9.86
C ASP A 127 -13.42 -2.16 -10.40
N ASN A 128 -13.94 -3.37 -10.49
CA ASN A 128 -13.15 -4.55 -10.89
C ASN A 128 -12.58 -4.45 -12.31
N LEU A 129 -13.29 -3.79 -13.24
CA LEU A 129 -12.79 -3.63 -14.61
C LEU A 129 -11.65 -2.60 -14.65
N ILE A 130 -11.75 -1.52 -13.90
CA ILE A 130 -10.68 -0.53 -13.76
C ILE A 130 -9.47 -1.15 -13.08
N LEU A 131 -9.65 -1.89 -11.98
CA LEU A 131 -8.58 -2.63 -11.30
C LEU A 131 -7.86 -3.58 -12.28
N LYS A 132 -8.58 -4.32 -13.09
CA LYS A 132 -8.01 -5.19 -14.13
C LYS A 132 -7.23 -4.41 -15.19
N ARG A 133 -7.73 -3.26 -15.64
CA ARG A 133 -7.02 -2.37 -16.59
C ARG A 133 -5.77 -1.76 -15.98
N MET A 134 -5.79 -1.47 -14.70
CA MET A 134 -4.63 -1.04 -13.92
C MET A 134 -3.61 -2.15 -13.67
N LYS A 135 -3.94 -3.43 -13.97
CA LYS A 135 -3.18 -4.63 -13.60
C LYS A 135 -3.05 -4.79 -12.09
N ARG A 136 -4.11 -4.45 -11.35
CA ARG A 136 -4.18 -4.79 -9.92
C ARG A 136 -4.53 -6.26 -9.75
N ARG A 137 -4.08 -6.84 -8.63
CA ARG A 137 -4.21 -8.28 -8.36
C ARG A 137 -5.33 -8.61 -7.39
N HIS A 138 -5.89 -7.60 -6.71
CA HIS A 138 -7.09 -7.71 -5.89
C HIS A 138 -8.33 -7.29 -6.68
N ASN A 139 -9.47 -7.73 -6.21
CA ASN A 139 -10.78 -7.29 -6.63
C ASN A 139 -11.53 -6.58 -5.49
N ARG A 140 -12.66 -5.97 -5.81
CA ARG A 140 -13.53 -5.25 -4.86
C ARG A 140 -13.94 -6.13 -3.68
N GLU A 141 -14.35 -7.35 -3.96
CA GLU A 141 -14.92 -8.30 -3.00
C GLU A 141 -13.87 -8.74 -1.97
N GLU A 142 -12.62 -8.94 -2.40
CA GLU A 142 -11.50 -9.26 -1.53
C GLU A 142 -11.19 -8.12 -0.56
N VAL A 143 -11.30 -6.87 -1.00
CA VAL A 143 -11.10 -5.69 -0.13
C VAL A 143 -12.22 -5.59 0.91
N ILE A 144 -13.48 -5.76 0.51
CA ILE A 144 -14.63 -5.77 1.43
C ILE A 144 -14.45 -6.86 2.48
N LYS A 145 -14.08 -8.07 2.04
CA LYS A 145 -13.83 -9.19 2.94
C LYS A 145 -12.72 -8.87 3.94
N LEU A 146 -11.59 -8.34 3.48
CA LEU A 146 -10.46 -7.95 4.33
C LEU A 146 -10.88 -6.94 5.41
N CYS A 147 -11.57 -5.88 5.02
CA CYS A 147 -12.05 -4.86 5.96
C CYS A 147 -13.00 -5.47 6.99
N ASN A 148 -13.95 -6.29 6.56
CA ASN A 148 -14.90 -6.95 7.45
C ASN A 148 -14.21 -7.91 8.42
N ASP A 149 -13.30 -8.76 7.95
CA ASP A 149 -12.58 -9.73 8.77
C ASP A 149 -11.77 -9.03 9.87
N LEU A 150 -11.11 -7.90 9.55
CA LEU A 150 -10.34 -7.13 10.52
C LEU A 150 -11.27 -6.41 11.54
N SER A 151 -12.31 -5.74 11.07
CA SER A 151 -13.23 -4.98 11.91
C SER A 151 -14.04 -5.88 12.87
N LEU A 152 -14.35 -7.11 12.44
CA LEU A 152 -15.04 -8.10 13.28
C LEU A 152 -14.24 -8.50 14.52
N VAL A 153 -12.91 -8.60 14.40
CA VAL A 153 -12.03 -9.04 15.49
C VAL A 153 -11.50 -7.84 16.28
N ARG A 154 -11.25 -6.73 15.59
CA ARG A 154 -10.72 -5.50 16.17
C ARG A 154 -11.61 -4.33 15.77
N SER A 155 -12.59 -4.00 16.60
CA SER A 155 -13.54 -2.91 16.35
C SER A 155 -12.90 -1.50 16.31
N ASP A 156 -11.64 -1.38 16.78
CA ASP A 156 -10.82 -0.17 16.72
C ASP A 156 -10.08 -0.01 15.38
N PHE A 157 -10.24 -0.97 14.44
CA PHE A 157 -9.53 -0.95 13.17
C PHE A 157 -10.06 0.17 12.25
N THR A 158 -9.12 0.87 11.62
CA THR A 158 -9.44 1.94 10.67
C THR A 158 -8.73 1.69 9.33
N PHE A 159 -9.33 2.17 8.25
CA PHE A 159 -8.79 1.97 6.91
C PHE A 159 -8.59 3.30 6.19
N GLY A 160 -7.49 3.39 5.46
CA GLY A 160 -7.22 4.44 4.51
C GLY A 160 -6.97 3.85 3.12
N ALA A 161 -7.09 4.65 2.07
CA ALA A 161 -6.81 4.20 0.72
C ALA A 161 -6.24 5.31 -0.18
N ASP A 162 -5.41 4.89 -1.15
CA ASP A 162 -5.07 5.70 -2.31
C ASP A 162 -6.03 5.36 -3.45
N ILE A 163 -6.65 6.37 -4.05
CA ILE A 163 -7.59 6.25 -5.17
C ILE A 163 -7.13 7.12 -6.33
N ILE A 164 -7.13 6.57 -7.53
CA ILE A 164 -6.93 7.31 -8.79
C ILE A 164 -8.28 7.52 -9.44
N VAL A 165 -8.62 8.78 -9.73
CA VAL A 165 -9.86 9.16 -10.41
C VAL A 165 -9.58 9.62 -11.83
N GLY A 166 -10.52 9.38 -12.75
CA GLY A 166 -10.36 9.73 -14.16
C GLY A 166 -9.36 8.85 -14.89
N PHE A 167 -9.20 7.59 -14.46
CA PHE A 167 -8.39 6.62 -15.18
C PHE A 167 -8.94 6.42 -16.61
N PRO A 168 -8.08 6.22 -17.64
CA PRO A 168 -8.55 6.02 -19.00
C PRO A 168 -9.65 4.98 -19.09
N THR A 169 -10.77 5.34 -19.71
CA THR A 169 -11.97 4.51 -19.84
C THR A 169 -12.81 4.32 -18.56
N GLU A 170 -12.54 5.05 -17.49
CA GLU A 170 -13.42 5.10 -16.32
C GLU A 170 -14.72 5.84 -16.65
N THR A 171 -15.85 5.19 -16.43
CA THR A 171 -17.18 5.80 -16.58
C THR A 171 -17.68 6.32 -15.23
N ASN A 172 -18.72 7.15 -15.26
CA ASN A 172 -19.38 7.63 -14.04
C ASN A 172 -19.93 6.48 -13.18
N GLU A 173 -20.37 5.38 -13.79
CA GLU A 173 -20.84 4.19 -13.09
C GLU A 173 -19.70 3.48 -12.37
N MET A 174 -18.56 3.30 -13.04
CA MET A 174 -17.36 2.72 -12.43
C MET A 174 -16.83 3.59 -11.28
N PHE A 175 -16.90 4.90 -11.42
CA PHE A 175 -16.56 5.80 -10.31
C PHE A 175 -17.52 5.67 -9.13
N LYS A 176 -18.83 5.48 -9.38
CA LYS A 176 -19.81 5.19 -8.31
C LYS A 176 -19.47 3.90 -7.57
N ASN A 177 -19.04 2.85 -8.27
CA ASN A 177 -18.59 1.61 -7.63
C ASN A 177 -17.43 1.89 -6.65
N THR A 178 -16.54 2.84 -6.99
CA THR A 178 -15.46 3.26 -6.08
C THR A 178 -15.99 3.98 -4.85
N LEU A 179 -16.96 4.89 -5.00
CA LEU A 179 -17.59 5.58 -3.87
C LEU A 179 -18.32 4.61 -2.94
N GLU A 180 -19.08 3.68 -3.50
CA GLU A 180 -19.77 2.65 -2.73
C GLU A 180 -18.79 1.75 -1.95
N LEU A 181 -17.62 1.42 -2.53
CA LEU A 181 -16.61 0.66 -1.81
C LEU A 181 -16.05 1.44 -0.62
N ILE A 182 -15.79 2.74 -0.80
CA ILE A 182 -15.31 3.63 0.27
C ILE A 182 -16.31 3.65 1.43
N GLU A 183 -17.60 3.77 1.13
CA GLU A 183 -18.67 3.76 2.11
C GLU A 183 -18.81 2.38 2.79
N THR A 184 -18.84 1.30 2.00
CA THR A 184 -19.00 -0.08 2.50
C THR A 184 -17.88 -0.50 3.46
N CYS A 185 -16.65 -0.08 3.19
CA CYS A 185 -15.49 -0.39 4.01
C CYS A 185 -15.20 0.67 5.08
N GLU A 186 -16.03 1.71 5.19
CA GLU A 186 -15.88 2.80 6.15
C GLU A 186 -14.47 3.43 6.14
N PHE A 187 -13.92 3.70 4.94
CA PHE A 187 -12.61 4.33 4.83
C PHE A 187 -12.60 5.70 5.50
N THR A 188 -11.74 5.87 6.51
CA THR A 188 -11.63 7.11 7.29
C THR A 188 -10.69 8.13 6.66
N ASN A 189 -9.78 7.69 5.79
CA ASN A 189 -8.80 8.55 5.12
C ASN A 189 -8.58 8.09 3.68
N VAL A 190 -8.94 8.93 2.73
CA VAL A 190 -8.79 8.64 1.30
C VAL A 190 -7.94 9.71 0.64
N HIS A 191 -6.81 9.30 0.07
CA HIS A 191 -5.99 10.14 -0.77
C HIS A 191 -6.44 10.00 -2.23
N ILE A 192 -6.91 11.09 -2.79
CA ILE A 192 -7.45 11.13 -4.16
C ILE A 192 -6.42 11.74 -5.10
N PHE A 193 -6.06 10.99 -6.14
CA PHE A 193 -5.12 11.39 -7.17
C PHE A 193 -5.85 11.47 -8.52
N PRO A 194 -5.95 12.63 -9.15
CA PRO A 194 -6.35 12.70 -10.55
C PRO A 194 -5.36 11.91 -11.41
N TYR A 195 -5.89 11.10 -12.34
CA TYR A 195 -5.01 10.39 -13.27
C TYR A 195 -4.12 11.38 -14.02
N SER A 196 -2.83 11.13 -14.00
CA SER A 196 -1.82 11.90 -14.73
C SER A 196 -1.06 10.96 -15.67
N PRO A 197 -1.19 11.10 -17.00
CA PRO A 197 -0.45 10.28 -17.94
C PRO A 197 1.06 10.45 -17.72
N LYS A 198 1.76 9.33 -17.75
CA LYS A 198 3.23 9.29 -17.66
C LYS A 198 3.75 8.66 -18.94
N ASP A 199 4.59 9.38 -19.65
CA ASP A 199 5.16 8.92 -20.91
C ASP A 199 5.82 7.55 -20.74
N GLY A 200 5.58 6.66 -21.71
CA GLY A 200 6.10 5.29 -21.69
C GLY A 200 5.30 4.29 -20.84
N THR A 201 4.23 4.72 -20.15
CA THR A 201 3.34 3.80 -19.44
C THR A 201 2.23 3.29 -20.37
N PRO A 202 1.75 2.02 -20.22
CA PRO A 202 0.66 1.50 -21.05
C PRO A 202 -0.61 2.36 -20.99
N ALA A 203 -0.94 2.91 -19.80
CA ALA A 203 -2.14 3.71 -19.63
C ALA A 203 -2.06 5.06 -20.36
N SER A 204 -0.85 5.63 -20.57
CA SER A 204 -0.70 6.89 -21.30
C SER A 204 -1.01 6.76 -22.79
N ASN A 205 -0.94 5.54 -23.34
CA ASN A 205 -1.26 5.24 -24.73
C ASN A 205 -2.75 4.99 -24.97
N CYS A 206 -3.56 4.91 -23.90
CA CYS A 206 -5.00 4.79 -24.05
C CYS A 206 -5.59 6.15 -24.43
N LEU A 207 -6.48 6.17 -25.42
CA LEU A 207 -7.24 7.35 -25.79
C LEU A 207 -8.03 7.83 -24.55
N LEU A 208 -7.63 8.99 -24.05
CA LEU A 208 -8.34 9.66 -22.97
C LEU A 208 -9.62 10.25 -23.55
N TYR A 209 -10.74 9.59 -23.38
CA TYR A 209 -12.04 10.26 -23.43
C TYR A 209 -12.17 11.06 -22.13
N THR A 210 -11.40 12.13 -22.05
CA THR A 210 -11.63 13.12 -21.00
C THR A 210 -12.89 13.88 -21.38
N SER A 211 -13.88 13.92 -20.49
CA SER A 211 -14.87 15.00 -20.50
C SER A 211 -14.08 16.31 -20.61
N PRO A 212 -14.42 17.21 -21.54
CA PRO A 212 -13.69 18.47 -21.67
C PRO A 212 -13.66 19.14 -20.29
N SER A 213 -12.46 19.45 -19.82
CA SER A 213 -12.26 20.19 -18.58
C SER A 213 -13.10 21.46 -18.64
N PRO A 214 -13.68 21.94 -17.53
CA PRO A 214 -14.35 23.25 -17.50
C PRO A 214 -13.49 24.36 -18.06
N ARG A 215 -12.16 24.24 -18.08
CA ARG A 215 -11.20 25.15 -18.69
C ARG A 215 -11.18 25.10 -20.23
N ASP A 216 -11.60 23.98 -20.82
CA ASP A 216 -11.62 23.82 -22.30
C ASP A 216 -12.88 24.42 -22.95
N ARG A 217 -13.86 24.85 -22.13
CA ARG A 217 -15.09 25.50 -22.58
C ARG A 217 -14.95 27.02 -22.85
N THR A 218 -13.78 27.59 -22.62
CA THR A 218 -13.51 29.03 -22.72
C THR A 218 -12.54 29.41 -23.83
N ARG A 219 -12.49 28.59 -24.91
CA ARG A 219 -11.84 28.98 -26.19
C ARG A 219 -12.80 28.86 -27.37
#